data_d8fd29657ed0b5ceeadd28d3f0a1e60d
#
_entry.id   d8fd29657ed0b5ceeadd28d3f0a1e60d
#
_cell.length_a   1.000
_cell.length_b   1.000
_cell.length_c   1.000
_cell.angle_alpha   90.00
_cell.angle_beta   90.00
_cell.angle_gamma   90.00
#
_symmetry.space_group_name_H-M   'P 1'
#
loop_
_entity.id
_entity.type
_entity.pdbx_description
1 polymer ?
#
loop_
_entity_poly.entity_id
_entity_poly.type
_entity_poly.pdbx_seq_one_letter_code
_entity_poly.pdbx_strand_id
1 'polypeptide(L)'
;MPHLRGDALAALSRSAYRGRLMPEVTKDQVADTLEEIAMMLELKGENPFKIRAYRNATRGIETFAGNLRQSAEAGTLGDIEGIGEAIAQKIATLVTTGTLESHTNLKAEFPPGIFDMFDISGMGPKKIHAVWKELSITDIAELEKGCRDGRVAGMKGFGEKTAANILKGIEDRKKHAGRFRMGEIAADAERMLDDLRSHPEVLRVAACGSYRRRRETCGDLDFLVSTREPKIVSKDFIAHEFVESVIAHGDTKSSVRWLSGIQADLRVVKDAEFPFAMNYFTGSKEHNIVMRQRALARGWTLNEYRLGPVDAPKTKPEPVPEIREEADLYRALGLDYIEPELRENMGEFKAAEEHTLPKLIEVENLRGTFHNHTTLSDGRSTLREMADAAIELGLQYLGIADHSKSSVQAHGLDEKALLAQVKEIRALNKELGPDFRIFAGSEVDIHKDGSLDFDDEILAQLDYVVTSVHSVFNLGEAEMTERIIKAIGNRHVTMLGHLTGRLLLQREPYAVDHAAVIEAAAATGTIIELNANPRRLDMDWRWWPLAKSKGVKCAINPDAHHTSQIQFLKFGVGTARKGWLTRDDVVNTQPLGKIEAVLAAKTQRGKKA
;
A
#
# COMPACT_ATOMS: atom_id res chain seq x y z
N MET A 1 35.88 -25.32 -51.38
CA MET A 1 34.80 -25.64 -50.45
C MET A 1 35.08 -25.06 -49.09
N PRO A 2 34.40 -23.99 -48.75
CA PRO A 2 33.92 -23.78 -47.39
C PRO A 2 32.53 -23.06 -47.41
N HIS A 3 31.49 -23.80 -47.19
CA HIS A 3 30.15 -23.24 -46.83
C HIS A 3 29.34 -24.41 -46.28
N LEU A 4 29.42 -24.67 -44.97
CA LEU A 4 28.49 -25.47 -44.19
C LEU A 4 28.88 -25.46 -42.68
N ARG A 5 28.93 -24.26 -42.05
CA ARG A 5 29.07 -24.14 -40.58
C ARG A 5 28.28 -22.97 -39.99
N GLY A 6 27.40 -22.30 -40.75
CA GLY A 6 26.60 -21.16 -40.28
C GLY A 6 25.21 -21.49 -39.72
N ASP A 7 24.58 -22.58 -40.16
CA ASP A 7 23.16 -22.78 -39.88
C ASP A 7 22.84 -23.64 -38.65
N ALA A 8 23.83 -24.34 -38.08
CA ALA A 8 23.64 -25.17 -36.89
C ALA A 8 23.63 -24.40 -35.57
N LEU A 9 24.31 -23.25 -35.50
CA LEU A 9 24.34 -22.39 -34.29
C LEU A 9 23.09 -21.46 -34.20
N ALA A 10 22.49 -21.11 -35.35
CA ALA A 10 21.25 -20.33 -35.38
C ALA A 10 20.01 -21.20 -35.06
N ALA A 11 20.07 -22.51 -35.25
CA ALA A 11 18.99 -23.42 -34.88
C ALA A 11 19.01 -23.79 -33.39
N LEU A 12 20.18 -23.79 -32.73
CA LEU A 12 20.30 -24.03 -31.28
C LEU A 12 19.91 -22.84 -30.44
N SER A 13 20.03 -21.60 -30.94
CA SER A 13 19.57 -20.38 -30.23
C SER A 13 18.04 -20.21 -30.31
N ARG A 14 17.38 -20.74 -31.32
CA ARG A 14 15.89 -20.71 -31.43
C ARG A 14 15.18 -21.81 -30.64
N SER A 15 15.87 -22.88 -30.24
CA SER A 15 15.31 -23.94 -29.41
C SER A 15 15.38 -23.65 -27.91
N ALA A 16 16.31 -22.82 -27.47
CA ALA A 16 16.45 -22.42 -26.07
C ALA A 16 15.43 -21.35 -25.62
N TYR A 17 14.69 -20.72 -26.55
CA TYR A 17 13.67 -19.69 -26.24
C TYR A 17 12.24 -20.23 -26.19
N ARG A 18 12.02 -21.55 -26.30
CA ARG A 18 10.69 -22.19 -26.23
C ARG A 18 10.36 -22.87 -24.90
N GLY A 19 11.09 -22.55 -23.84
CA GLY A 19 10.85 -23.09 -22.49
C GLY A 19 10.66 -22.00 -21.43
N ARG A 20 10.04 -20.83 -21.75
CA ARG A 20 9.51 -19.95 -20.70
C ARG A 20 8.34 -20.70 -20.07
N LEU A 21 8.57 -21.27 -18.90
CA LEU A 21 7.51 -21.65 -17.98
C LEU A 21 6.58 -20.44 -17.83
N MET A 22 5.33 -20.57 -18.22
CA MET A 22 4.30 -19.58 -17.89
C MET A 22 4.40 -19.34 -16.39
N PRO A 23 4.34 -18.09 -15.90
CA PRO A 23 4.37 -17.83 -14.48
C PRO A 23 3.31 -18.69 -13.80
N GLU A 24 3.68 -19.38 -12.72
CA GLU A 24 2.78 -20.25 -12.00
C GLU A 24 1.62 -19.41 -11.46
N VAL A 25 0.39 -19.80 -11.78
CA VAL A 25 -0.82 -19.12 -11.29
C VAL A 25 -0.87 -19.28 -9.78
N THR A 26 -0.85 -18.17 -9.06
CA THR A 26 -0.84 -18.18 -7.60
C THR A 26 -2.23 -18.49 -7.03
N LYS A 27 -2.29 -18.91 -5.76
CA LYS A 27 -3.55 -19.08 -5.03
C LYS A 27 -4.40 -17.80 -5.04
N ASP A 28 -3.76 -16.65 -4.84
CA ASP A 28 -4.43 -15.35 -4.85
C ASP A 28 -5.07 -15.08 -6.21
N GLN A 29 -4.38 -15.35 -7.32
CA GLN A 29 -4.95 -15.20 -8.66
C GLN A 29 -6.15 -16.12 -8.91
N VAL A 30 -6.12 -17.32 -8.37
CA VAL A 30 -7.27 -18.24 -8.44
C VAL A 30 -8.43 -17.71 -7.59
N ALA A 31 -8.16 -17.31 -6.35
CA ALA A 31 -9.16 -16.77 -5.45
C ALA A 31 -9.79 -15.49 -6.02
N ASP A 32 -9.00 -14.55 -6.53
CA ASP A 32 -9.48 -13.32 -7.16
C ASP A 32 -10.35 -13.60 -8.37
N THR A 33 -9.96 -14.56 -9.23
CA THR A 33 -10.77 -14.96 -10.40
C THR A 33 -12.13 -15.55 -9.99
N LEU A 34 -12.15 -16.37 -8.94
CA LEU A 34 -13.41 -16.94 -8.42
C LEU A 34 -14.31 -15.87 -7.78
N GLU A 35 -13.75 -14.92 -7.04
CA GLU A 35 -14.51 -13.80 -6.47
C GLU A 35 -15.02 -12.85 -7.55
N GLU A 36 -14.23 -12.55 -8.59
CA GLU A 36 -14.71 -11.80 -9.77
C GLU A 36 -15.90 -12.50 -10.44
N ILE A 37 -15.84 -13.83 -10.58
CA ILE A 37 -16.97 -14.60 -11.11
C ILE A 37 -18.19 -14.48 -10.18
N ALA A 38 -18.01 -14.63 -8.87
CA ALA A 38 -19.10 -14.49 -7.90
C ALA A 38 -19.75 -13.10 -7.98
N MET A 39 -18.93 -12.06 -8.07
CA MET A 39 -19.37 -10.66 -8.21
C MET A 39 -20.14 -10.43 -9.52
N MET A 40 -19.64 -10.95 -10.65
CA MET A 40 -20.32 -10.86 -11.94
C MET A 40 -21.64 -11.62 -11.95
N LEU A 41 -21.72 -12.78 -11.31
CA LEU A 41 -22.95 -13.54 -11.15
C LEU A 41 -23.97 -12.79 -10.28
N GLU A 42 -23.51 -12.13 -9.20
CA GLU A 42 -24.38 -11.28 -8.36
C GLU A 42 -24.86 -10.05 -9.15
N LEU A 43 -23.97 -9.41 -9.89
CA LEU A 43 -24.31 -8.30 -10.79
C LEU A 43 -25.31 -8.72 -11.88
N LYS A 44 -25.28 -9.97 -12.32
CA LYS A 44 -26.24 -10.54 -13.29
C LYS A 44 -27.60 -10.88 -12.66
N GLY A 45 -27.66 -10.97 -11.32
CA GLY A 45 -28.85 -11.41 -10.60
C GLY A 45 -29.04 -12.94 -10.64
N GLU A 46 -27.94 -13.68 -10.78
CA GLU A 46 -27.93 -15.14 -10.78
C GLU A 46 -28.36 -15.75 -9.43
N ASN A 47 -28.64 -17.05 -9.45
CA ASN A 47 -29.05 -17.80 -8.28
C ASN A 47 -28.09 -17.62 -7.09
N PRO A 48 -28.57 -17.20 -5.91
CA PRO A 48 -27.74 -16.98 -4.72
C PRO A 48 -26.92 -18.21 -4.28
N PHE A 49 -27.40 -19.42 -4.56
CA PHE A 49 -26.65 -20.65 -4.26
C PHE A 49 -25.41 -20.80 -5.14
N LYS A 50 -25.51 -20.41 -6.42
CA LYS A 50 -24.38 -20.42 -7.35
C LYS A 50 -23.34 -19.39 -6.93
N ILE A 51 -23.74 -18.17 -6.59
CA ILE A 51 -22.86 -17.11 -6.08
C ILE A 51 -22.13 -17.57 -4.82
N ARG A 52 -22.89 -18.17 -3.87
CA ARG A 52 -22.33 -18.71 -2.62
C ARG A 52 -21.32 -19.83 -2.88
N ALA A 53 -21.58 -20.71 -3.88
CA ALA A 53 -20.65 -21.77 -4.23
C ALA A 53 -19.29 -21.23 -4.68
N TYR A 54 -19.25 -20.16 -5.49
CA TYR A 54 -18.00 -19.53 -5.88
C TYR A 54 -17.30 -18.86 -4.69
N ARG A 55 -18.01 -18.14 -3.83
CA ARG A 55 -17.44 -17.54 -2.61
C ARG A 55 -16.91 -18.59 -1.62
N ASN A 56 -17.61 -19.71 -1.49
CA ASN A 56 -17.11 -20.82 -0.67
C ASN A 56 -15.84 -21.43 -1.28
N ALA A 57 -15.80 -21.58 -2.61
CA ALA A 57 -14.60 -22.06 -3.29
C ALA A 57 -13.43 -21.06 -3.17
N THR A 58 -13.69 -19.75 -3.26
CA THR A 58 -12.69 -18.72 -2.97
C THR A 58 -12.06 -18.95 -1.60
N ARG A 59 -12.89 -19.10 -0.55
CA ARG A 59 -12.40 -19.39 0.81
C ARG A 59 -11.65 -20.73 0.91
N GLY A 60 -12.17 -21.78 0.24
CA GLY A 60 -11.50 -23.07 0.20
C GLY A 60 -10.09 -22.98 -0.39
N ILE A 61 -9.89 -22.20 -1.46
CA ILE A 61 -8.58 -21.93 -2.05
C ILE A 61 -7.70 -21.11 -1.11
N GLU A 62 -8.23 -20.06 -0.50
CA GLU A 62 -7.52 -19.20 0.44
C GLU A 62 -6.99 -19.98 1.65
N THR A 63 -7.77 -20.91 2.17
CA THR A 63 -7.40 -21.74 3.33
C THR A 63 -6.64 -23.02 3.00
N PHE A 64 -6.51 -23.37 1.73
CA PHE A 64 -5.83 -24.60 1.31
C PHE A 64 -4.32 -24.51 1.50
N ALA A 65 -3.75 -25.32 2.41
CA ALA A 65 -2.32 -25.34 2.70
C ALA A 65 -1.46 -26.05 1.62
N GLY A 66 -2.07 -26.80 0.68
CA GLY A 66 -1.37 -27.55 -0.35
C GLY A 66 -0.98 -26.75 -1.59
N ASN A 67 -0.29 -27.37 -2.54
CA ASN A 67 0.01 -26.80 -3.85
C ASN A 67 -1.13 -27.07 -4.83
N LEU A 68 -1.76 -26.00 -5.35
CA LEU A 68 -2.93 -26.10 -6.25
C LEU A 68 -2.62 -26.84 -7.55
N ARG A 69 -1.42 -26.67 -8.10
CA ARG A 69 -1.03 -27.32 -9.34
C ARG A 69 -0.88 -28.84 -9.15
N GLN A 70 -0.25 -29.25 -8.05
CA GLN A 70 -0.16 -30.67 -7.70
C GLN A 70 -1.53 -31.29 -7.47
N SER A 71 -2.43 -30.59 -6.75
CA SER A 71 -3.81 -31.04 -6.52
C SER A 71 -4.63 -31.08 -7.80
N ALA A 72 -4.41 -30.16 -8.74
CA ALA A 72 -5.04 -30.18 -10.05
C ALA A 72 -4.57 -31.38 -10.88
N GLU A 73 -3.28 -31.66 -10.89
CA GLU A 73 -2.67 -32.82 -11.59
C GLU A 73 -3.10 -34.15 -10.96
N ALA A 74 -3.26 -34.20 -9.64
CA ALA A 74 -3.74 -35.38 -8.91
C ALA A 74 -5.28 -35.55 -8.95
N GLY A 75 -6.03 -34.57 -9.44
CA GLY A 75 -7.50 -34.62 -9.47
C GLY A 75 -8.16 -34.47 -8.08
N THR A 76 -7.46 -33.92 -7.08
CA THR A 76 -7.92 -33.84 -5.68
C THR A 76 -8.46 -32.45 -5.29
N LEU A 77 -8.61 -31.53 -6.23
CA LEU A 77 -9.18 -30.19 -5.94
C LEU A 77 -10.62 -30.22 -5.39
N GLY A 78 -11.37 -31.27 -5.74
CA GLY A 78 -12.74 -31.47 -5.22
C GLY A 78 -12.78 -31.93 -3.76
N ASP A 79 -11.65 -32.35 -3.18
CA ASP A 79 -11.54 -32.76 -1.77
C ASP A 79 -11.35 -31.52 -0.85
N ILE A 80 -11.06 -30.35 -1.42
CA ILE A 80 -10.93 -29.10 -0.69
C ILE A 80 -12.32 -28.63 -0.24
N GLU A 81 -12.47 -28.34 1.04
CA GLU A 81 -13.76 -27.88 1.60
C GLU A 81 -14.29 -26.64 0.85
N GLY A 82 -15.56 -26.69 0.48
CA GLY A 82 -16.23 -25.60 -0.26
C GLY A 82 -16.03 -25.64 -1.78
N ILE A 83 -15.27 -26.59 -2.33
CA ILE A 83 -15.01 -26.73 -3.77
C ILE A 83 -15.79 -27.92 -4.34
N GLY A 84 -16.87 -27.65 -5.07
CA GLY A 84 -17.60 -28.67 -5.83
C GLY A 84 -16.90 -29.00 -7.15
N GLU A 85 -17.20 -30.18 -7.71
CA GLU A 85 -16.56 -30.75 -8.90
C GLU A 85 -16.50 -29.78 -10.10
N ALA A 86 -17.59 -29.05 -10.38
CA ALA A 86 -17.66 -28.09 -11.50
C ALA A 86 -16.71 -26.89 -11.32
N ILE A 87 -16.44 -26.47 -10.08
CA ILE A 87 -15.49 -25.40 -9.76
C ILE A 87 -14.08 -25.95 -9.74
N ALA A 88 -13.86 -27.16 -9.21
CA ALA A 88 -12.58 -27.85 -9.24
C ALA A 88 -12.02 -27.96 -10.67
N GLN A 89 -12.85 -28.32 -11.65
CA GLN A 89 -12.46 -28.36 -13.05
C GLN A 89 -12.03 -26.99 -13.61
N LYS A 90 -12.71 -25.91 -13.20
CA LYS A 90 -12.35 -24.55 -13.61
C LYS A 90 -11.03 -24.10 -12.98
N ILE A 91 -10.82 -24.42 -11.70
CA ILE A 91 -9.56 -24.14 -11.01
C ILE A 91 -8.42 -24.92 -11.69
N ALA A 92 -8.62 -26.20 -11.99
CA ALA A 92 -7.63 -27.01 -12.71
C ALA A 92 -7.27 -26.38 -14.07
N THR A 93 -8.27 -25.92 -14.83
CA THR A 93 -8.03 -25.23 -16.10
C THR A 93 -7.22 -23.94 -15.89
N LEU A 94 -7.62 -23.10 -14.94
CA LEU A 94 -6.93 -21.83 -14.66
C LEU A 94 -5.47 -22.04 -14.25
N VAL A 95 -5.21 -22.98 -13.34
CA VAL A 95 -3.87 -23.28 -12.82
C VAL A 95 -2.95 -23.88 -13.89
N THR A 96 -3.50 -24.66 -14.84
CA THR A 96 -2.72 -25.31 -15.89
C THR A 96 -2.51 -24.45 -17.13
N THR A 97 -3.49 -23.62 -17.50
CA THR A 97 -3.46 -22.83 -18.74
C THR A 97 -3.22 -21.33 -18.52
N GLY A 98 -3.31 -20.85 -17.28
CA GLY A 98 -3.21 -19.43 -16.94
C GLY A 98 -4.46 -18.60 -17.29
N THR A 99 -5.48 -19.20 -17.90
CA THR A 99 -6.70 -18.49 -18.34
C THR A 99 -7.94 -19.35 -18.11
N LEU A 100 -9.07 -18.68 -17.93
CA LEU A 100 -10.36 -19.33 -17.77
C LEU A 100 -11.37 -18.72 -18.76
N GLU A 101 -11.63 -19.43 -19.87
CA GLU A 101 -12.52 -18.96 -20.94
C GLU A 101 -13.92 -18.58 -20.41
N SER A 102 -14.47 -19.35 -19.48
CA SER A 102 -15.76 -19.03 -18.87
C SER A 102 -15.78 -17.72 -18.07
N HIS A 103 -14.65 -17.30 -17.49
CA HIS A 103 -14.49 -16.00 -16.86
C HIS A 103 -14.46 -14.87 -17.89
N THR A 104 -13.64 -15.05 -18.94
CA THR A 104 -13.53 -14.08 -20.05
C THR A 104 -14.88 -13.87 -20.75
N ASN A 105 -15.59 -14.96 -21.05
CA ASN A 105 -16.90 -14.89 -21.70
C ASN A 105 -17.94 -14.22 -20.78
N LEU A 106 -17.95 -14.56 -19.48
CA LEU A 106 -18.85 -13.91 -18.52
C LEU A 106 -18.59 -12.40 -18.42
N LYS A 107 -17.33 -11.99 -18.41
CA LYS A 107 -16.93 -10.56 -18.36
C LYS A 107 -17.38 -9.81 -19.61
N ALA A 108 -17.32 -10.46 -20.77
CA ALA A 108 -17.75 -9.88 -22.05
C ALA A 108 -19.29 -9.66 -22.16
N GLU A 109 -20.09 -10.27 -21.28
CA GLU A 109 -21.55 -10.06 -21.25
C GLU A 109 -21.96 -8.69 -20.68
N PHE A 110 -21.01 -7.98 -20.03
CA PHE A 110 -21.27 -6.70 -19.37
C PHE A 110 -20.77 -5.53 -20.19
N PRO A 111 -21.47 -4.39 -20.17
CA PRO A 111 -20.92 -3.14 -20.67
C PRO A 111 -19.60 -2.79 -19.98
N PRO A 112 -18.55 -2.38 -20.71
CA PRO A 112 -17.23 -2.14 -20.12
C PRO A 112 -17.23 -1.17 -18.93
N GLY A 113 -18.05 -0.10 -18.97
CA GLY A 113 -18.12 0.91 -17.91
C GLY A 113 -18.83 0.47 -16.62
N ILE A 114 -19.49 -0.69 -16.61
CA ILE A 114 -20.17 -1.18 -15.39
C ILE A 114 -19.19 -1.48 -14.27
N PHE A 115 -18.04 -2.05 -14.60
CA PHE A 115 -17.03 -2.40 -13.61
C PHE A 115 -16.42 -1.17 -12.93
N ASP A 116 -16.33 -0.06 -13.64
CA ASP A 116 -15.86 1.22 -13.10
C ASP A 116 -16.74 1.75 -11.95
N MET A 117 -18.01 1.35 -11.91
CA MET A 117 -18.93 1.79 -10.84
C MET A 117 -18.61 1.16 -9.48
N PHE A 118 -17.86 0.04 -9.44
CA PHE A 118 -17.41 -0.55 -8.17
C PHE A 118 -16.41 0.35 -7.43
N ASP A 119 -15.73 1.24 -8.15
CA ASP A 119 -14.82 2.22 -7.57
C ASP A 119 -15.55 3.36 -6.84
N ILE A 120 -16.88 3.47 -7.01
CA ILE A 120 -17.68 4.51 -6.38
C ILE A 120 -18.11 4.04 -4.99
N SER A 121 -17.71 4.80 -3.96
CA SER A 121 -18.08 4.51 -2.58
C SER A 121 -19.59 4.34 -2.41
N GLY A 122 -19.99 3.21 -1.83
CA GLY A 122 -21.39 2.87 -1.60
C GLY A 122 -22.12 2.21 -2.78
N MET A 123 -21.42 1.95 -3.90
CA MET A 123 -21.92 1.15 -5.04
C MET A 123 -21.41 -0.29 -4.93
N GLY A 124 -22.29 -1.20 -4.55
CA GLY A 124 -22.02 -2.65 -4.57
C GLY A 124 -22.81 -3.35 -5.67
N PRO A 125 -22.59 -4.67 -5.90
CA PRO A 125 -23.20 -5.42 -7.00
C PRO A 125 -24.71 -5.22 -7.13
N LYS A 126 -25.43 -5.26 -6.02
CA LYS A 126 -26.91 -5.09 -6.00
C LYS A 126 -27.36 -3.73 -6.47
N LYS A 127 -26.65 -2.66 -6.06
CA LYS A 127 -26.99 -1.30 -6.47
C LYS A 127 -26.63 -1.05 -7.93
N ILE A 128 -25.48 -1.57 -8.36
CA ILE A 128 -25.06 -1.47 -9.78
C ILE A 128 -26.05 -2.24 -10.66
N HIS A 129 -26.45 -3.45 -10.26
CA HIS A 129 -27.50 -4.21 -10.94
C HIS A 129 -28.79 -3.40 -11.09
N ALA A 130 -29.26 -2.78 -9.99
CA ALA A 130 -30.50 -2.02 -9.98
C ALA A 130 -30.42 -0.81 -10.95
N VAL A 131 -29.38 0.03 -10.87
CA VAL A 131 -29.25 1.19 -11.77
C VAL A 131 -29.07 0.77 -13.23
N TRP A 132 -28.38 -0.34 -13.48
CA TRP A 132 -28.23 -0.90 -14.81
C TRP A 132 -29.56 -1.40 -15.39
N LYS A 133 -30.28 -2.24 -14.65
CA LYS A 133 -31.50 -2.89 -15.14
C LYS A 133 -32.70 -1.96 -15.19
N GLU A 134 -32.86 -1.06 -14.19
CA GLU A 134 -34.04 -0.19 -14.09
C GLU A 134 -33.87 1.13 -14.85
N LEU A 135 -32.64 1.68 -14.93
CA LEU A 135 -32.37 2.97 -15.56
C LEU A 135 -31.47 2.88 -16.81
N SER A 136 -31.03 1.67 -17.20
CA SER A 136 -30.09 1.43 -18.30
C SER A 136 -28.76 2.21 -18.15
N ILE A 137 -28.36 2.49 -16.91
CA ILE A 137 -27.09 3.16 -16.58
C ILE A 137 -25.96 2.14 -16.72
N THR A 138 -24.99 2.41 -17.60
CA THR A 138 -23.91 1.48 -17.95
C THR A 138 -22.51 2.01 -17.65
N ASP A 139 -22.39 3.28 -17.26
CA ASP A 139 -21.13 3.92 -16.93
C ASP A 139 -21.29 5.01 -15.85
N ILE A 140 -20.15 5.55 -15.40
CA ILE A 140 -20.12 6.57 -14.33
C ILE A 140 -20.73 7.91 -14.79
N ALA A 141 -20.62 8.27 -16.08
CA ALA A 141 -21.15 9.53 -16.56
C ALA A 141 -22.68 9.51 -16.58
N GLU A 142 -23.27 8.38 -17.00
CA GLU A 142 -24.71 8.14 -16.92
C GLU A 142 -25.20 8.07 -15.48
N LEU A 143 -24.41 7.45 -14.57
CA LEU A 143 -24.72 7.37 -13.16
C LEU A 143 -24.75 8.76 -12.52
N GLU A 144 -23.76 9.61 -12.83
CA GLU A 144 -23.71 10.99 -12.38
C GLU A 144 -24.95 11.77 -12.83
N LYS A 145 -25.29 11.66 -14.11
CA LYS A 145 -26.49 12.30 -14.68
C LYS A 145 -27.75 11.82 -14.00
N GLY A 146 -27.90 10.49 -13.80
CA GLY A 146 -29.06 9.91 -13.12
C GLY A 146 -29.20 10.29 -11.66
N CYS A 147 -28.08 10.56 -10.98
CA CYS A 147 -28.11 11.11 -9.62
C CYS A 147 -28.51 12.59 -9.60
N ARG A 148 -27.98 13.41 -10.53
CA ARG A 148 -28.27 14.85 -10.63
C ARG A 148 -29.70 15.17 -11.03
N ASP A 149 -30.28 14.37 -11.93
CA ASP A 149 -31.65 14.55 -12.42
C ASP A 149 -32.72 13.85 -11.54
N GLY A 150 -32.32 13.21 -10.44
CA GLY A 150 -33.19 12.61 -9.45
C GLY A 150 -33.69 11.20 -9.77
N ARG A 151 -33.39 10.64 -10.96
CA ARG A 151 -33.81 9.28 -11.35
C ARG A 151 -33.30 8.21 -10.39
N VAL A 152 -32.04 8.32 -9.98
CA VAL A 152 -31.43 7.39 -9.02
C VAL A 152 -32.06 7.54 -7.63
N ALA A 153 -32.31 8.78 -7.18
CA ALA A 153 -32.96 9.02 -5.88
C ALA A 153 -34.39 8.48 -5.81
N GLY A 154 -35.11 8.45 -6.95
CA GLY A 154 -36.46 7.89 -7.07
C GLY A 154 -36.55 6.37 -7.02
N MET A 155 -35.41 5.65 -7.15
CA MET A 155 -35.40 4.18 -7.11
C MET A 155 -35.64 3.63 -5.72
N LYS A 156 -36.33 2.48 -5.65
CA LYS A 156 -36.54 1.77 -4.39
C LYS A 156 -35.20 1.37 -3.75
N GLY A 157 -34.97 1.82 -2.52
CA GLY A 157 -33.75 1.51 -1.76
C GLY A 157 -32.59 2.49 -1.98
N PHE A 158 -32.74 3.56 -2.78
CA PHE A 158 -31.72 4.59 -2.98
C PHE A 158 -32.00 5.86 -2.15
N GLY A 159 -32.98 6.67 -2.52
CA GLY A 159 -33.27 7.94 -1.86
C GLY A 159 -32.20 9.03 -2.08
N GLU A 160 -32.53 10.27 -1.71
CA GLU A 160 -31.66 11.45 -1.95
C GLU A 160 -30.28 11.36 -1.28
N LYS A 161 -30.22 10.83 -0.04
CA LYS A 161 -28.95 10.64 0.68
C LYS A 161 -28.00 9.69 -0.05
N THR A 162 -28.54 8.61 -0.64
CA THR A 162 -27.74 7.66 -1.41
C THR A 162 -27.24 8.28 -2.69
N ALA A 163 -28.10 9.01 -3.43
CA ALA A 163 -27.71 9.73 -4.63
C ALA A 163 -26.63 10.78 -4.36
N ALA A 164 -26.75 11.54 -3.26
CA ALA A 164 -25.74 12.51 -2.83
C ALA A 164 -24.39 11.84 -2.49
N ASN A 165 -24.41 10.70 -1.82
CA ASN A 165 -23.19 9.94 -1.52
C ASN A 165 -22.52 9.39 -2.80
N ILE A 166 -23.31 8.94 -3.77
CA ILE A 166 -22.80 8.48 -5.07
C ILE A 166 -22.14 9.66 -5.81
N LEU A 167 -22.80 10.82 -5.86
CA LEU A 167 -22.23 12.03 -6.49
C LEU A 167 -20.92 12.44 -5.83
N LYS A 168 -20.85 12.41 -4.50
CA LYS A 168 -19.60 12.66 -3.77
C LYS A 168 -18.51 11.65 -4.16
N GLY A 169 -18.82 10.36 -4.23
CA GLY A 169 -17.87 9.32 -4.66
C GLY A 169 -17.37 9.54 -6.10
N ILE A 170 -18.24 10.00 -7.00
CA ILE A 170 -17.86 10.35 -8.39
C ILE A 170 -16.94 11.58 -8.41
N GLU A 171 -17.22 12.60 -7.62
CA GLU A 171 -16.36 13.78 -7.50
C GLU A 171 -14.98 13.41 -6.94
N ASP A 172 -14.94 12.58 -5.91
CA ASP A 172 -13.69 12.10 -5.33
C ASP A 172 -12.87 11.28 -6.35
N ARG A 173 -13.51 10.39 -7.13
CA ARG A 173 -12.86 9.69 -8.24
C ARG A 173 -12.30 10.66 -9.31
N LYS A 174 -13.04 11.71 -9.65
CA LYS A 174 -12.56 12.73 -10.61
C LYS A 174 -11.35 13.50 -10.09
N LYS A 175 -11.31 13.85 -8.81
CA LYS A 175 -10.15 14.49 -8.17
C LYS A 175 -8.90 13.61 -8.21
N HIS A 176 -9.10 12.31 -8.19
CA HIS A 176 -8.02 11.31 -8.16
C HIS A 176 -7.73 10.67 -9.53
N ALA A 177 -8.46 11.07 -10.58
CA ALA A 177 -8.26 10.53 -11.92
C ALA A 177 -6.80 10.65 -12.38
N GLY A 178 -6.25 9.54 -12.86
CA GLY A 178 -4.85 9.46 -13.28
C GLY A 178 -3.84 9.38 -12.13
N ARG A 179 -4.28 9.13 -10.89
CA ARG A 179 -3.37 8.83 -9.78
C ARG A 179 -3.47 7.36 -9.40
N PHE A 180 -2.33 6.82 -8.95
CA PHE A 180 -2.16 5.42 -8.57
C PHE A 180 -1.61 5.35 -7.15
N ARG A 181 -2.06 4.40 -6.35
CA ARG A 181 -1.46 4.13 -5.05
C ARG A 181 -0.04 3.61 -5.23
N MET A 182 0.87 4.02 -4.38
CA MET A 182 2.26 3.56 -4.45
C MET A 182 2.35 2.03 -4.44
N GLY A 183 1.56 1.34 -3.62
CA GLY A 183 1.57 -0.11 -3.54
C GLY A 183 1.15 -0.83 -4.82
N GLU A 184 0.33 -0.20 -5.66
CA GLU A 184 -0.13 -0.77 -6.93
C GLU A 184 0.95 -0.74 -8.01
N ILE A 185 1.80 0.28 -7.97
CA ILE A 185 2.81 0.51 -9.01
C ILE A 185 4.22 0.09 -8.59
N ALA A 186 4.42 -0.23 -7.30
CA ALA A 186 5.75 -0.44 -6.75
C ALA A 186 6.47 -1.65 -7.35
N ALA A 187 5.76 -2.76 -7.57
CA ALA A 187 6.37 -3.98 -8.13
C ALA A 187 6.86 -3.75 -9.56
N ASP A 188 6.03 -3.11 -10.40
CA ASP A 188 6.39 -2.81 -11.78
C ASP A 188 7.50 -1.75 -11.85
N ALA A 189 7.46 -0.75 -10.97
CA ALA A 189 8.49 0.29 -10.90
C ALA A 189 9.86 -0.29 -10.50
N GLU A 190 9.91 -1.16 -9.49
CA GLU A 190 11.17 -1.81 -9.06
C GLU A 190 11.68 -2.77 -10.16
N ARG A 191 10.80 -3.52 -10.81
CA ARG A 191 11.20 -4.38 -11.94
C ARG A 191 11.79 -3.56 -13.10
N MET A 192 11.16 -2.45 -13.48
CA MET A 192 11.71 -1.55 -14.51
C MET A 192 13.08 -1.00 -14.09
N LEU A 193 13.26 -0.62 -12.82
CA LEU A 193 14.56 -0.19 -12.30
C LEU A 193 15.63 -1.28 -12.39
N ASP A 194 15.27 -2.53 -12.10
CA ASP A 194 16.19 -3.67 -12.18
C ASP A 194 16.56 -3.99 -13.64
N ASP A 195 15.60 -3.93 -14.55
CA ASP A 195 15.82 -4.12 -15.98
C ASP A 195 16.73 -3.02 -16.56
N LEU A 196 16.46 -1.74 -16.20
CA LEU A 196 17.33 -0.62 -16.59
C LEU A 196 18.73 -0.71 -15.95
N ARG A 197 18.85 -1.16 -14.71
CA ARG A 197 20.14 -1.35 -14.01
C ARG A 197 20.98 -2.45 -14.65
N SER A 198 20.31 -3.48 -15.16
CA SER A 198 20.95 -4.62 -15.83
C SER A 198 21.24 -4.36 -17.31
N HIS A 199 20.76 -3.25 -17.86
CA HIS A 199 20.97 -2.90 -19.26
C HIS A 199 22.44 -2.52 -19.52
N PRO A 200 23.13 -3.14 -20.52
CA PRO A 200 24.58 -2.99 -20.72
C PRO A 200 25.02 -1.56 -21.02
N GLU A 201 24.16 -0.75 -21.63
CA GLU A 201 24.47 0.64 -21.99
C GLU A 201 24.12 1.65 -20.89
N VAL A 202 23.52 1.24 -19.77
CA VAL A 202 23.18 2.11 -18.65
C VAL A 202 24.33 2.17 -17.66
N LEU A 203 24.79 3.38 -17.34
CA LEU A 203 25.85 3.61 -16.35
C LEU A 203 25.27 3.79 -14.94
N ARG A 204 24.21 4.61 -14.81
CA ARG A 204 23.48 4.85 -13.56
C ARG A 204 21.99 4.91 -13.84
N VAL A 205 21.19 4.46 -12.87
CA VAL A 205 19.72 4.53 -12.90
C VAL A 205 19.18 4.95 -11.56
N ALA A 206 18.11 5.74 -11.56
CA ALA A 206 17.34 6.08 -10.36
C ALA A 206 15.86 6.28 -10.71
N ALA A 207 14.97 5.93 -9.77
CA ALA A 207 13.64 6.51 -9.76
C ALA A 207 13.73 7.97 -9.28
N CYS A 208 12.81 8.80 -9.74
CA CYS A 208 12.68 10.21 -9.36
C CYS A 208 11.23 10.52 -8.97
N GLY A 209 10.85 11.79 -8.99
CA GLY A 209 9.49 12.26 -8.80
C GLY A 209 8.87 11.90 -7.46
N SER A 210 7.57 11.81 -7.46
CA SER A 210 6.77 11.49 -6.28
C SER A 210 7.02 10.08 -5.75
N TYR A 211 7.39 9.13 -6.62
CA TYR A 211 7.74 7.76 -6.24
C TYR A 211 9.00 7.72 -5.35
N ARG A 212 10.08 8.39 -5.76
CA ARG A 212 11.31 8.47 -4.94
C ARG A 212 11.08 9.17 -3.60
N ARG A 213 10.23 10.20 -3.59
CA ARG A 213 9.86 10.91 -2.36
C ARG A 213 8.86 10.14 -1.48
N ARG A 214 8.54 8.88 -1.82
CA ARG A 214 7.60 8.02 -1.07
C ARG A 214 6.25 8.70 -0.83
N ARG A 215 5.69 9.36 -1.88
CA ARG A 215 4.32 9.86 -1.82
C ARG A 215 3.35 8.70 -1.82
N GLU A 216 2.27 8.82 -1.06
CA GLU A 216 1.22 7.79 -0.92
C GLU A 216 0.59 7.40 -2.26
N THR A 217 0.53 8.37 -3.17
CA THR A 217 0.01 8.20 -4.53
C THR A 217 0.89 8.94 -5.54
N CYS A 218 1.00 8.38 -6.75
CA CYS A 218 1.75 8.95 -7.86
C CYS A 218 0.83 9.20 -9.06
N GLY A 219 1.09 10.26 -9.84
CA GLY A 219 0.42 10.50 -11.13
C GLY A 219 1.18 9.89 -12.29
N ASP A 220 2.49 9.80 -12.14
CA ASP A 220 3.45 9.29 -13.10
C ASP A 220 4.62 8.62 -12.40
N LEU A 221 5.42 7.90 -13.16
CA LEU A 221 6.71 7.34 -12.75
C LEU A 221 7.82 8.02 -13.54
N ASP A 222 8.79 8.58 -12.84
CA ASP A 222 9.96 9.19 -13.43
C ASP A 222 11.19 8.30 -13.25
N PHE A 223 11.78 7.85 -14.36
CA PHE A 223 13.05 7.13 -14.39
C PHE A 223 14.14 8.03 -14.97
N LEU A 224 15.29 8.01 -14.35
CA LEU A 224 16.49 8.73 -14.78
C LEU A 224 17.59 7.74 -15.06
N VAL A 225 18.23 7.84 -16.23
CA VAL A 225 19.41 7.05 -16.57
C VAL A 225 20.54 7.95 -17.09
N SER A 226 21.79 7.54 -16.81
CA SER A 226 22.94 8.05 -17.55
C SER A 226 23.47 6.96 -18.48
N THR A 227 23.81 7.36 -19.72
CA THR A 227 24.29 6.44 -20.76
C THR A 227 25.13 7.18 -21.80
N ARG A 228 25.95 6.43 -22.54
CA ARG A 228 26.64 6.90 -23.76
C ARG A 228 25.82 6.64 -25.02
N GLU A 229 24.82 5.76 -24.95
CA GLU A 229 24.01 5.29 -26.08
C GLU A 229 22.50 5.61 -25.86
N PRO A 230 22.12 6.91 -25.83
CA PRO A 230 20.76 7.33 -25.48
C PRO A 230 19.69 6.73 -26.39
N LYS A 231 20.00 6.54 -27.69
CA LYS A 231 19.04 6.00 -28.67
C LYS A 231 18.71 4.53 -28.42
N ILE A 232 19.70 3.75 -27.98
CA ILE A 232 19.51 2.33 -27.66
C ILE A 232 18.63 2.20 -26.43
N VAL A 233 19.01 2.85 -25.34
CA VAL A 233 18.25 2.78 -24.08
C VAL A 233 16.83 3.31 -24.23
N SER A 234 16.64 4.43 -24.93
CA SER A 234 15.29 4.97 -25.19
C SER A 234 14.43 4.04 -26.03
N LYS A 235 15.01 3.37 -27.04
CA LYS A 235 14.32 2.40 -27.89
C LYS A 235 13.89 1.15 -27.10
N ASP A 236 14.78 0.64 -26.23
CA ASP A 236 14.49 -0.55 -25.45
C ASP A 236 13.46 -0.25 -24.36
N PHE A 237 13.49 0.93 -23.75
CA PHE A 237 12.48 1.39 -22.82
C PHE A 237 11.06 1.42 -23.44
N ILE A 238 10.90 1.99 -24.64
CA ILE A 238 9.57 2.05 -25.29
C ILE A 238 9.09 0.70 -25.84
N ALA A 239 10.00 -0.27 -25.99
CA ALA A 239 9.69 -1.63 -26.43
C ALA A 239 9.47 -2.61 -25.26
N HIS A 240 9.55 -2.13 -24.00
CA HIS A 240 9.40 -2.96 -22.81
C HIS A 240 8.00 -3.58 -22.73
N GLU A 241 7.89 -4.78 -22.15
CA GLU A 241 6.64 -5.53 -22.06
C GLU A 241 5.52 -4.83 -21.27
N PHE A 242 5.85 -3.88 -20.40
CA PHE A 242 4.87 -3.07 -19.67
C PHE A 242 4.20 -1.99 -20.53
N VAL A 243 4.74 -1.67 -21.69
CA VAL A 243 4.29 -0.55 -22.51
C VAL A 243 3.04 -0.92 -23.32
N GLU A 244 1.93 -0.24 -23.03
CA GLU A 244 0.71 -0.29 -23.81
C GLU A 244 0.81 0.61 -25.05
N SER A 245 1.29 1.85 -24.87
CA SER A 245 1.40 2.84 -25.93
C SER A 245 2.52 3.84 -25.69
N VAL A 246 3.11 4.34 -26.78
CA VAL A 246 4.15 5.36 -26.76
C VAL A 246 3.49 6.73 -26.89
N ILE A 247 3.69 7.60 -25.89
CA ILE A 247 3.21 8.99 -25.87
C ILE A 247 4.18 9.90 -26.59
N ALA A 248 5.48 9.75 -26.28
CA ALA A 248 6.56 10.50 -26.90
C ALA A 248 7.86 9.69 -26.90
N HIS A 249 8.68 9.85 -27.94
CA HIS A 249 9.97 9.19 -28.03
C HIS A 249 11.05 10.16 -28.52
N GLY A 250 12.15 10.23 -27.82
CA GLY A 250 13.30 11.06 -28.14
C GLY A 250 14.56 10.63 -27.37
N ASP A 251 15.71 11.16 -27.80
CA ASP A 251 17.03 10.77 -27.26
C ASP A 251 17.23 11.18 -25.78
N THR A 252 16.53 12.23 -25.32
CA THR A 252 16.68 12.77 -23.95
C THR A 252 15.45 12.53 -23.08
N LYS A 253 14.30 12.26 -23.72
CA LYS A 253 13.05 11.95 -23.01
C LYS A 253 12.21 11.00 -23.86
N SER A 254 11.70 9.94 -23.23
CA SER A 254 10.64 9.08 -23.74
C SER A 254 9.52 8.98 -22.71
N SER A 255 8.29 8.99 -23.19
CA SER A 255 7.08 8.88 -22.35
C SER A 255 6.20 7.78 -22.90
N VAL A 256 5.76 6.89 -22.03
CA VAL A 256 4.93 5.75 -22.37
C VAL A 256 3.75 5.65 -21.43
N ARG A 257 2.71 4.95 -21.86
CA ARG A 257 1.65 4.45 -20.97
C ARG A 257 1.86 2.98 -20.74
N TRP A 258 1.87 2.57 -19.48
CA TRP A 258 1.93 1.16 -19.13
C TRP A 258 0.55 0.49 -19.18
N LEU A 259 0.53 -0.84 -19.27
CA LEU A 259 -0.68 -1.66 -19.22
C LEU A 259 -1.52 -1.41 -17.95
N SER A 260 -0.89 -1.00 -16.85
CA SER A 260 -1.56 -0.55 -15.63
C SER A 260 -2.26 0.81 -15.75
N GLY A 261 -2.09 1.52 -16.88
CA GLY A 261 -2.64 2.85 -17.12
C GLY A 261 -1.78 4.00 -16.64
N ILE A 262 -0.70 3.75 -15.85
CA ILE A 262 0.19 4.82 -15.39
C ILE A 262 1.09 5.31 -16.53
N GLN A 263 1.36 6.62 -16.54
CA GLN A 263 2.40 7.17 -17.40
C GLN A 263 3.77 6.92 -16.78
N ALA A 264 4.75 6.49 -17.61
CA ALA A 264 6.14 6.36 -17.21
C ALA A 264 7.03 7.18 -18.15
N ASP A 265 7.86 8.03 -17.57
CA ASP A 265 8.79 8.91 -18.25
C ASP A 265 10.23 8.41 -18.01
N LEU A 266 10.98 8.23 -19.08
CA LEU A 266 12.43 8.02 -19.04
C LEU A 266 13.13 9.32 -19.39
N ARG A 267 14.02 9.77 -18.49
CA ARG A 267 14.97 10.86 -18.74
C ARG A 267 16.36 10.28 -18.95
N VAL A 268 17.00 10.69 -20.02
CA VAL A 268 18.34 10.25 -20.40
C VAL A 268 19.29 11.43 -20.36
N VAL A 269 20.37 11.30 -19.60
CA VAL A 269 21.38 12.35 -19.40
C VAL A 269 22.80 11.80 -19.56
N LYS A 270 23.78 12.69 -19.70
CA LYS A 270 25.20 12.32 -19.58
C LYS A 270 25.52 12.03 -18.12
N ASP A 271 26.56 11.22 -17.90
CA ASP A 271 26.94 10.81 -16.55
C ASP A 271 27.30 11.99 -15.63
N ALA A 272 27.96 13.01 -16.16
CA ALA A 272 28.28 14.24 -15.43
C ALA A 272 27.07 15.10 -15.08
N GLU A 273 25.93 14.91 -15.76
CA GLU A 273 24.68 15.64 -15.52
C GLU A 273 23.78 14.91 -14.50
N PHE A 274 24.04 13.63 -14.26
CA PHE A 274 23.17 12.74 -13.44
C PHE A 274 22.89 13.28 -12.03
N PRO A 275 23.84 13.83 -11.25
CA PRO A 275 23.55 14.36 -9.91
C PRO A 275 22.56 15.52 -9.92
N PHE A 276 22.68 16.40 -10.91
CA PHE A 276 21.79 17.57 -11.05
C PHE A 276 20.40 17.16 -11.51
N ALA A 277 20.31 16.28 -12.50
CA ALA A 277 19.06 15.71 -12.98
C ALA A 277 18.34 14.94 -11.88
N MET A 278 19.07 14.14 -11.09
CA MET A 278 18.53 13.39 -9.98
C MET A 278 17.88 14.29 -8.93
N ASN A 279 18.54 15.38 -8.54
CA ASN A 279 17.97 16.38 -7.64
C ASN A 279 16.72 17.05 -8.27
N TYR A 280 16.85 17.52 -9.52
CA TYR A 280 15.81 18.27 -10.21
C TYR A 280 14.54 17.45 -10.41
N PHE A 281 14.65 16.23 -10.96
CA PHE A 281 13.51 15.35 -11.23
C PHE A 281 12.95 14.69 -9.97
N THR A 282 13.73 14.58 -8.89
CA THR A 282 13.21 14.14 -7.58
C THR A 282 12.23 15.18 -7.03
N GLY A 283 12.52 16.47 -7.09
CA GLY A 283 11.71 17.54 -6.55
C GLY A 283 11.74 17.56 -5.00
N SER A 284 10.71 18.07 -4.33
CA SER A 284 9.47 18.66 -4.88
C SER A 284 9.76 19.95 -5.68
N LYS A 285 8.71 20.49 -6.32
CA LYS A 285 8.82 21.80 -6.98
C LYS A 285 9.26 22.87 -5.99
N GLU A 286 8.66 22.89 -4.82
CA GLU A 286 8.95 23.83 -3.74
C GLU A 286 10.38 23.67 -3.24
N HIS A 287 10.85 22.45 -3.05
CA HIS A 287 12.24 22.14 -2.69
C HIS A 287 13.21 22.66 -3.74
N ASN A 288 12.97 22.39 -5.03
CA ASN A 288 13.81 22.88 -6.12
C ASN A 288 13.84 24.42 -6.22
N ILE A 289 12.77 25.12 -5.86
CA ILE A 289 12.77 26.59 -5.82
C ILE A 289 13.78 27.08 -4.77
N VAL A 290 13.77 26.51 -3.57
CA VAL A 290 14.71 26.88 -2.50
C VAL A 290 16.15 26.55 -2.91
N MET A 291 16.41 25.36 -3.49
CA MET A 291 17.74 24.98 -3.97
C MET A 291 18.28 25.98 -5.00
N ARG A 292 17.47 26.41 -5.96
CA ARG A 292 17.84 27.43 -6.96
C ARG A 292 18.10 28.80 -6.34
N GLN A 293 17.27 29.22 -5.38
CA GLN A 293 17.49 30.49 -4.66
C GLN A 293 18.81 30.48 -3.90
N ARG A 294 19.17 29.36 -3.27
CA ARG A 294 20.45 29.22 -2.57
C ARG A 294 21.65 29.26 -3.52
N ALA A 295 21.53 28.65 -4.70
CA ALA A 295 22.54 28.74 -5.74
C ALA A 295 22.70 30.19 -6.22
N LEU A 296 21.60 30.90 -6.50
CA LEU A 296 21.62 32.30 -6.91
C LEU A 296 22.27 33.23 -5.85
N ALA A 297 22.05 32.96 -4.56
CA ALA A 297 22.69 33.73 -3.48
C ALA A 297 24.23 33.60 -3.48
N ARG A 298 24.78 32.54 -4.10
CA ARG A 298 26.22 32.31 -4.29
C ARG A 298 26.74 32.76 -5.66
N GLY A 299 25.88 33.41 -6.46
CA GLY A 299 26.22 33.79 -7.84
C GLY A 299 26.25 32.62 -8.83
N TRP A 300 25.54 31.53 -8.48
CA TRP A 300 25.41 30.33 -9.32
C TRP A 300 23.99 30.15 -9.84
N THR A 301 23.86 29.46 -10.98
CA THR A 301 22.59 28.93 -11.50
C THR A 301 22.56 27.42 -11.34
N LEU A 302 21.42 26.89 -10.97
CA LEU A 302 21.16 25.45 -10.82
C LEU A 302 20.00 25.03 -11.72
N ASN A 303 20.23 24.04 -12.55
CA ASN A 303 19.21 23.39 -13.36
C ASN A 303 19.46 21.87 -13.40
N GLU A 304 18.71 21.15 -14.23
CA GLU A 304 18.81 19.69 -14.39
C GLU A 304 20.14 19.22 -15.03
N TYR A 305 20.97 20.11 -15.56
CA TYR A 305 22.22 19.77 -16.25
C TYR A 305 23.47 20.19 -15.48
N ARG A 306 23.38 21.26 -14.67
CA ARG A 306 24.58 21.81 -14.03
C ARG A 306 24.29 22.73 -12.84
N LEU A 307 25.32 22.88 -12.02
CA LEU A 307 25.54 24.04 -11.15
C LEU A 307 26.67 24.84 -11.74
N GLY A 308 26.50 26.16 -11.94
CA GLY A 308 27.53 26.97 -12.57
C GLY A 308 27.31 28.46 -12.33
N PRO A 309 28.32 29.32 -12.69
CA PRO A 309 28.14 30.76 -12.57
C PRO A 309 26.94 31.27 -13.36
N VAL A 310 26.31 32.34 -12.87
CA VAL A 310 25.29 33.10 -13.64
C VAL A 310 26.00 33.83 -14.81
N ASP A 311 25.28 34.04 -15.92
CA ASP A 311 25.87 34.61 -17.16
C ASP A 311 26.39 36.04 -17.01
N ALA A 312 25.87 36.83 -16.06
CA ALA A 312 26.35 38.21 -15.80
C ALA A 312 26.37 38.47 -14.27
N PRO A 313 27.37 37.94 -13.55
CA PRO A 313 27.44 38.06 -12.11
C PRO A 313 27.72 39.51 -11.68
N LYS A 314 26.94 40.02 -10.71
CA LYS A 314 27.18 41.34 -10.11
C LYS A 314 28.44 41.36 -9.25
N THR A 315 28.87 40.22 -8.76
CA THR A 315 30.09 39.98 -7.98
C THR A 315 30.79 38.77 -8.55
N LYS A 316 32.12 38.64 -8.33
CA LYS A 316 32.84 37.45 -8.73
C LYS A 316 32.24 36.21 -8.05
N PRO A 317 31.70 35.26 -8.80
CA PRO A 317 31.09 34.05 -8.19
C PRO A 317 32.17 33.22 -7.49
N GLU A 318 31.76 32.52 -6.43
CA GLU A 318 32.61 31.52 -5.82
C GLU A 318 32.92 30.40 -6.83
N PRO A 319 34.10 29.75 -6.73
CA PRO A 319 34.39 28.57 -7.55
C PRO A 319 33.36 27.47 -7.26
N VAL A 320 32.78 26.91 -8.31
CA VAL A 320 31.84 25.76 -8.14
C VAL A 320 32.69 24.51 -7.82
N PRO A 321 32.43 23.83 -6.71
CA PRO A 321 33.10 22.58 -6.39
C PRO A 321 32.73 21.47 -7.38
N GLU A 322 33.54 20.43 -7.46
CA GLU A 322 33.22 19.25 -8.25
C GLU A 322 31.99 18.53 -7.66
N ILE A 323 31.00 18.21 -8.49
CA ILE A 323 29.77 17.51 -8.13
C ILE A 323 29.77 16.17 -8.86
N ARG A 324 29.94 15.08 -8.12
CA ARG A 324 29.89 13.69 -8.62
C ARG A 324 28.62 12.97 -8.22
N GLU A 325 28.14 13.26 -7.01
CA GLU A 325 26.93 12.67 -6.44
C GLU A 325 25.94 13.75 -6.01
N GLU A 326 24.67 13.37 -5.88
CA GLU A 326 23.61 14.30 -5.45
C GLU A 326 23.95 14.97 -4.10
N ALA A 327 24.58 14.26 -3.17
CA ALA A 327 25.00 14.80 -1.88
C ALA A 327 26.05 15.92 -2.00
N ASP A 328 26.88 15.93 -3.04
CA ASP A 328 27.85 16.99 -3.28
C ASP A 328 27.15 18.31 -3.58
N LEU A 329 26.01 18.26 -4.29
CA LEU A 329 25.20 19.43 -4.59
C LEU A 329 24.69 20.10 -3.31
N TYR A 330 24.21 19.32 -2.33
CA TYR A 330 23.77 19.84 -1.04
C TYR A 330 24.94 20.47 -0.28
N ARG A 331 26.09 19.79 -0.20
CA ARG A 331 27.31 20.34 0.43
C ARG A 331 27.78 21.64 -0.22
N ALA A 332 27.75 21.73 -1.55
CA ALA A 332 28.08 22.96 -2.27
C ALA A 332 27.17 24.12 -1.90
N LEU A 333 25.92 23.84 -1.57
CA LEU A 333 24.94 24.83 -1.16
C LEU A 333 24.91 25.05 0.37
N GLY A 334 25.87 24.48 1.13
CA GLY A 334 25.99 24.64 2.58
C GLY A 334 24.89 23.91 3.36
N LEU A 335 24.52 22.73 2.91
CA LEU A 335 23.47 21.90 3.50
C LEU A 335 23.99 20.48 3.75
N ASP A 336 23.49 19.86 4.82
CA ASP A 336 23.53 18.40 4.91
C ASP A 336 22.64 17.80 3.83
N TYR A 337 22.93 16.54 3.45
CA TYR A 337 22.10 15.84 2.48
C TYR A 337 20.69 15.63 3.03
N ILE A 338 19.71 16.08 2.27
CA ILE A 338 18.30 15.93 2.61
C ILE A 338 17.77 14.70 1.90
N GLU A 339 17.29 13.73 2.69
CA GLU A 339 16.68 12.52 2.14
C GLU A 339 15.46 12.86 1.26
N PRO A 340 15.22 12.12 0.17
CA PRO A 340 14.13 12.41 -0.77
C PRO A 340 12.77 12.52 -0.10
N GLU A 341 12.49 11.70 0.91
CA GLU A 341 11.23 11.67 1.63
C GLU A 341 10.92 13.00 2.35
N LEU A 342 11.97 13.75 2.74
CA LEU A 342 11.83 15.02 3.45
C LEU A 342 11.65 16.24 2.54
N ARG A 343 11.83 16.10 1.22
CA ARG A 343 11.89 17.22 0.26
C ARG A 343 10.51 17.78 -0.11
N GLU A 344 9.74 18.21 0.88
CA GLU A 344 8.40 18.80 0.71
C GLU A 344 8.32 20.27 1.19
N ASN A 345 9.47 20.90 1.45
CA ASN A 345 9.60 22.27 1.98
C ASN A 345 8.86 22.47 3.31
N MET A 346 9.06 21.53 4.24
CA MET A 346 8.43 21.51 5.58
C MET A 346 9.44 21.64 6.72
N GLY A 347 10.53 22.42 6.50
CA GLY A 347 11.56 22.67 7.51
C GLY A 347 12.88 21.94 7.28
N GLU A 348 12.99 21.11 6.27
CA GLU A 348 14.18 20.31 5.96
C GLU A 348 15.41 21.18 5.68
N PHE A 349 15.25 22.34 5.04
CA PHE A 349 16.37 23.25 4.78
C PHE A 349 16.98 23.81 6.04
N LYS A 350 16.13 24.26 6.99
CA LYS A 350 16.58 24.75 8.28
C LYS A 350 17.32 23.66 9.05
N ALA A 351 16.75 22.47 9.10
CA ALA A 351 17.37 21.33 9.78
C ALA A 351 18.71 20.93 9.13
N ALA A 352 18.81 21.00 7.79
CA ALA A 352 20.05 20.72 7.06
C ALA A 352 21.14 21.77 7.31
N GLU A 353 20.78 23.06 7.46
CA GLU A 353 21.72 24.14 7.81
C GLU A 353 22.20 24.05 9.26
N GLU A 354 21.31 23.65 10.16
CA GLU A 354 21.60 23.52 11.60
C GLU A 354 22.20 22.17 11.96
N HIS A 355 22.42 21.26 10.97
CA HIS A 355 22.93 19.91 11.19
C HIS A 355 22.07 19.09 12.14
N THR A 356 20.74 19.26 12.05
CA THR A 356 19.75 18.64 12.94
C THR A 356 18.82 17.67 12.21
N LEU A 357 19.12 17.32 10.95
CA LEU A 357 18.35 16.31 10.22
C LEU A 357 18.35 14.99 10.98
N PRO A 358 17.18 14.34 11.15
CA PRO A 358 17.09 13.09 11.87
C PRO A 358 17.72 11.94 11.07
N LYS A 359 18.32 10.97 11.77
CA LYS A 359 18.61 9.67 11.17
C LYS A 359 17.30 8.90 11.04
N LEU A 360 16.76 8.90 9.83
CA LEU A 360 15.46 8.29 9.54
C LEU A 360 15.48 6.78 9.78
N ILE A 361 14.31 6.24 10.11
CA ILE A 361 14.11 4.80 10.26
C ILE A 361 14.34 4.05 8.93
N GLU A 362 14.85 2.82 9.02
CA GLU A 362 15.03 1.89 7.90
C GLU A 362 14.20 0.61 8.14
N VAL A 363 13.90 -0.14 7.07
CA VAL A 363 13.12 -1.39 7.16
C VAL A 363 13.83 -2.40 8.07
N GLU A 364 15.15 -2.48 8.00
CA GLU A 364 15.99 -3.39 8.79
C GLU A 364 15.98 -3.07 10.28
N ASN A 365 15.47 -1.90 10.68
CA ASN A 365 15.30 -1.57 12.08
C ASN A 365 14.11 -2.27 12.73
N LEU A 366 13.11 -2.69 11.94
CA LEU A 366 11.93 -3.37 12.46
C LEU A 366 12.30 -4.74 13.03
N ARG A 367 11.65 -5.11 14.13
CA ARG A 367 11.83 -6.39 14.82
C ARG A 367 10.54 -7.19 14.88
N GLY A 368 9.42 -6.59 14.59
CA GLY A 368 8.11 -7.23 14.57
C GLY A 368 6.99 -6.29 14.20
N THR A 369 5.77 -6.76 14.30
CA THR A 369 4.55 -6.01 13.95
C THR A 369 3.36 -6.48 14.78
N PHE A 370 2.27 -5.69 14.85
CA PHE A 370 1.17 -5.95 15.80
C PHE A 370 -0.21 -6.09 15.18
N HIS A 371 -0.51 -5.51 14.04
CA HIS A 371 -1.85 -5.53 13.45
C HIS A 371 -1.88 -6.52 12.29
N ASN A 372 -2.25 -7.77 12.61
CA ASN A 372 -2.34 -8.85 11.63
C ASN A 372 -3.54 -9.75 11.95
N HIS A 373 -4.23 -10.21 10.91
CA HIS A 373 -5.45 -11.00 10.99
C HIS A 373 -5.20 -12.44 10.56
N THR A 374 -6.04 -13.35 11.06
CA THR A 374 -6.00 -14.77 10.73
C THR A 374 -7.32 -15.24 10.13
N THR A 375 -7.38 -16.50 9.69
CA THR A 375 -8.61 -17.14 9.21
C THR A 375 -9.72 -17.23 10.26
N LEU A 376 -9.47 -16.84 11.51
CA LEU A 376 -10.50 -16.77 12.53
C LEU A 376 -11.43 -15.55 12.36
N SER A 377 -10.91 -14.45 11.79
CA SER A 377 -11.73 -13.33 11.33
C SER A 377 -11.77 -13.28 9.79
N ASP A 378 -11.25 -12.27 9.15
CA ASP A 378 -11.26 -12.05 7.71
C ASP A 378 -9.89 -12.21 7.05
N GLY A 379 -8.89 -12.66 7.80
CA GLY A 379 -7.60 -13.04 7.25
C GLY A 379 -7.67 -14.29 6.39
N ARG A 380 -6.70 -14.45 5.49
CA ARG A 380 -6.61 -15.55 4.52
C ARG A 380 -5.52 -16.57 4.84
N SER A 381 -4.82 -16.39 5.95
CA SER A 381 -3.76 -17.27 6.41
C SER A 381 -4.00 -17.68 7.85
N THR A 382 -3.65 -18.92 8.19
CA THR A 382 -3.75 -19.43 9.54
C THR A 382 -2.75 -18.76 10.47
N LEU A 383 -2.97 -18.88 11.78
CA LEU A 383 -2.03 -18.39 12.80
C LEU A 383 -0.61 -18.91 12.56
N ARG A 384 -0.47 -20.20 12.21
CA ARG A 384 0.82 -20.84 11.96
C ARG A 384 1.51 -20.28 10.71
N GLU A 385 0.80 -20.13 9.60
CA GLU A 385 1.34 -19.57 8.36
C GLU A 385 1.80 -18.13 8.54
N MET A 386 1.03 -17.32 9.28
CA MET A 386 1.41 -15.93 9.59
C MET A 386 2.68 -15.86 10.44
N ALA A 387 2.83 -16.77 11.43
CA ALA A 387 4.03 -16.84 12.25
C ALA A 387 5.26 -17.28 11.43
N ASP A 388 5.13 -18.33 10.62
CA ASP A 388 6.21 -18.84 9.78
C ASP A 388 6.69 -17.76 8.78
N ALA A 389 5.77 -17.03 8.13
CA ALA A 389 6.11 -15.93 7.24
C ALA A 389 6.82 -14.77 7.95
N ALA A 390 6.42 -14.45 9.18
CA ALA A 390 7.10 -13.43 9.98
C ALA A 390 8.53 -13.85 10.35
N ILE A 391 8.74 -15.12 10.68
CA ILE A 391 10.06 -15.70 10.95
C ILE A 391 10.94 -15.67 9.70
N GLU A 392 10.41 -16.04 8.53
CA GLU A 392 11.13 -15.98 7.25
C GLU A 392 11.59 -14.56 6.90
N LEU A 393 10.81 -13.55 7.28
CA LEU A 393 11.18 -12.14 7.12
C LEU A 393 12.18 -11.65 8.18
N GLY A 394 12.64 -12.52 9.10
CA GLY A 394 13.60 -12.18 10.16
C GLY A 394 13.02 -11.35 11.30
N LEU A 395 11.70 -11.33 11.47
CA LEU A 395 11.05 -10.68 12.60
C LEU A 395 11.22 -11.53 13.88
N GLN A 396 11.22 -10.87 15.03
CA GLN A 396 11.34 -11.50 16.36
C GLN A 396 9.97 -11.71 17.02
N TYR A 397 8.94 -11.01 16.53
CA TYR A 397 7.58 -11.14 17.05
C TYR A 397 6.53 -10.75 16.03
N LEU A 398 5.34 -11.33 16.25
CA LEU A 398 4.12 -11.05 15.50
C LEU A 398 2.98 -10.81 16.50
N GLY A 399 2.23 -9.75 16.35
CA GLY A 399 0.98 -9.53 17.08
C GLY A 399 -0.20 -9.93 16.20
N ILE A 400 -1.10 -10.75 16.74
CA ILE A 400 -2.39 -11.08 16.12
C ILE A 400 -3.46 -10.16 16.68
N ALA A 401 -4.29 -9.60 15.82
CA ALA A 401 -5.30 -8.62 16.16
C ALA A 401 -6.62 -8.87 15.39
N ASP A 402 -7.11 -10.10 15.41
CA ASP A 402 -8.39 -10.44 14.79
C ASP A 402 -9.52 -9.54 15.28
N HIS A 403 -10.48 -9.24 14.41
CA HIS A 403 -11.59 -8.32 14.68
C HIS A 403 -12.47 -8.76 15.84
N SER A 404 -13.01 -7.80 16.59
CA SER A 404 -14.02 -8.04 17.62
C SER A 404 -15.42 -8.19 17.06
N LYS A 405 -16.35 -8.69 17.87
CA LYS A 405 -17.69 -9.18 17.49
C LYS A 405 -18.57 -8.19 16.73
N SER A 406 -18.40 -6.87 16.91
CA SER A 406 -19.16 -5.85 16.18
C SER A 406 -18.79 -5.77 14.70
N SER A 407 -17.62 -6.20 14.32
CA SER A 407 -17.16 -6.30 12.93
C SER A 407 -17.75 -7.55 12.24
N VAL A 408 -19.06 -7.63 12.15
CA VAL A 408 -19.80 -8.80 11.61
C VAL A 408 -19.38 -9.13 10.18
N GLN A 409 -19.04 -8.12 9.38
CA GLN A 409 -18.61 -8.31 7.97
C GLN A 409 -17.23 -8.97 7.88
N ALA A 410 -16.40 -8.78 8.89
CA ALA A 410 -15.09 -9.38 9.04
C ALA A 410 -15.10 -10.64 9.91
N HIS A 411 -16.28 -11.22 10.19
CA HIS A 411 -16.44 -12.40 11.05
C HIS A 411 -15.81 -12.24 12.44
N GLY A 412 -15.92 -11.03 13.03
CA GLY A 412 -15.29 -10.68 14.30
C GLY A 412 -15.61 -11.68 15.42
N LEU A 413 -14.63 -11.95 16.25
CA LEU A 413 -14.66 -12.96 17.31
C LEU A 413 -15.53 -12.52 18.48
N ASP A 414 -16.31 -13.43 19.01
CA ASP A 414 -16.91 -13.27 20.34
C ASP A 414 -15.87 -13.57 21.45
N GLU A 415 -16.24 -13.33 22.71
CA GLU A 415 -15.35 -13.52 23.86
C GLU A 415 -14.81 -14.94 23.94
N LYS A 416 -15.65 -15.94 23.64
CA LYS A 416 -15.27 -17.36 23.70
C LYS A 416 -14.25 -17.71 22.63
N ALA A 417 -14.48 -17.27 21.38
CA ALA A 417 -13.57 -17.49 20.27
C ALA A 417 -12.23 -16.78 20.48
N LEU A 418 -12.26 -15.51 20.93
CA LEU A 418 -11.05 -14.74 21.26
C LEU A 418 -10.21 -15.43 22.34
N LEU A 419 -10.84 -15.89 23.44
CA LEU A 419 -10.12 -16.57 24.51
C LEU A 419 -9.60 -17.96 24.08
N ALA A 420 -10.26 -18.62 23.12
CA ALA A 420 -9.75 -19.84 22.53
C ALA A 420 -8.49 -19.57 21.69
N GLN A 421 -8.48 -18.48 20.90
CA GLN A 421 -7.32 -18.05 20.14
C GLN A 421 -6.14 -17.67 21.05
N VAL A 422 -6.39 -16.96 22.17
CA VAL A 422 -5.35 -16.67 23.15
C VAL A 422 -4.67 -17.95 23.66
N LYS A 423 -5.45 -19.02 23.93
CA LYS A 423 -4.89 -20.32 24.35
C LYS A 423 -4.06 -20.98 23.25
N GLU A 424 -4.54 -20.92 22.02
CA GLU A 424 -3.81 -21.44 20.86
C GLU A 424 -2.48 -20.72 20.66
N ILE A 425 -2.47 -19.37 20.73
CA ILE A 425 -1.26 -18.56 20.65
C ILE A 425 -0.28 -18.93 21.77
N ARG A 426 -0.76 -19.11 23.02
CA ARG A 426 0.09 -19.54 24.14
C ARG A 426 0.67 -20.93 23.94
N ALA A 427 -0.06 -21.85 23.31
CA ALA A 427 0.44 -23.17 22.96
C ALA A 427 1.50 -23.12 21.86
N LEU A 428 1.21 -22.38 20.78
CA LEU A 428 2.14 -22.23 19.64
C LEU A 428 3.46 -21.54 20.05
N ASN A 429 3.42 -20.57 20.95
CA ASN A 429 4.62 -19.92 21.48
C ASN A 429 5.57 -20.90 22.21
N LYS A 430 5.05 -21.98 22.81
CA LYS A 430 5.90 -23.03 23.43
C LYS A 430 6.62 -23.87 22.39
N GLU A 431 6.01 -24.06 21.23
CA GLU A 431 6.59 -24.80 20.11
C GLU A 431 7.66 -23.99 19.37
N LEU A 432 7.40 -22.67 19.18
CA LEU A 432 8.29 -21.76 18.45
C LEU A 432 9.58 -21.42 19.21
N GLY A 433 9.58 -21.61 20.53
CA GLY A 433 10.76 -21.37 21.37
C GLY A 433 10.97 -19.88 21.75
N PRO A 434 12.14 -19.54 22.32
CA PRO A 434 12.36 -18.24 22.94
C PRO A 434 12.73 -17.11 21.97
N ASP A 435 13.12 -17.43 20.74
CA ASP A 435 13.65 -16.44 19.78
C ASP A 435 12.55 -15.72 19.01
N PHE A 436 11.33 -16.26 19.01
CA PHE A 436 10.17 -15.67 18.37
C PHE A 436 8.95 -15.74 19.30
N ARG A 437 8.12 -14.69 19.26
CA ARG A 437 6.89 -14.64 20.06
C ARG A 437 5.70 -14.09 19.28
N ILE A 438 4.57 -14.77 19.40
CA ILE A 438 3.27 -14.25 18.98
C ILE A 438 2.62 -13.56 20.18
N PHE A 439 2.23 -12.29 20.02
CA PHE A 439 1.43 -11.55 20.99
C PHE A 439 -0.05 -11.72 20.70
N ALA A 440 -0.82 -12.08 21.72
CA ALA A 440 -2.26 -12.21 21.64
C ALA A 440 -2.93 -10.85 21.83
N GLY A 441 -3.54 -10.33 20.80
CA GLY A 441 -4.29 -9.08 20.82
C GLY A 441 -5.64 -9.23 20.14
N SER A 442 -6.32 -8.12 19.94
CA SER A 442 -7.53 -8.00 19.11
C SER A 442 -7.64 -6.58 18.57
N GLU A 443 -8.15 -6.43 17.37
CA GLU A 443 -8.63 -5.15 16.86
C GLU A 443 -10.07 -4.95 17.33
N VAL A 444 -10.20 -4.10 18.36
CA VAL A 444 -11.45 -3.89 19.09
C VAL A 444 -12.18 -2.67 18.55
N ASP A 445 -13.42 -2.86 18.13
CA ASP A 445 -14.27 -1.79 17.63
C ASP A 445 -14.57 -0.74 18.70
N ILE A 446 -14.50 0.53 18.31
CA ILE A 446 -14.99 1.67 19.08
C ILE A 446 -16.46 1.91 18.72
N HIS A 447 -17.36 1.72 19.67
CA HIS A 447 -18.78 2.04 19.49
C HIS A 447 -19.01 3.55 19.33
N LYS A 448 -20.21 3.91 18.84
CA LYS A 448 -20.57 5.32 18.61
C LYS A 448 -20.35 6.21 19.82
N ASP A 449 -20.58 5.69 21.02
CA ASP A 449 -20.45 6.40 22.30
C ASP A 449 -19.02 6.37 22.89
N GLY A 450 -18.06 5.81 22.16
CA GLY A 450 -16.67 5.66 22.58
C GLY A 450 -16.41 4.49 23.54
N SER A 451 -17.39 3.62 23.82
CA SER A 451 -17.15 2.35 24.53
C SER A 451 -16.48 1.34 23.60
N LEU A 452 -15.85 0.34 24.19
CA LEU A 452 -15.18 -0.75 23.47
C LEU A 452 -16.09 -1.97 23.36
N ASP A 453 -15.84 -2.79 22.36
CA ASP A 453 -16.66 -3.97 22.05
C ASP A 453 -16.49 -5.12 23.06
N PHE A 454 -15.42 -5.10 23.87
CA PHE A 454 -15.18 -6.04 24.95
C PHE A 454 -15.06 -5.34 26.29
N ASP A 455 -15.51 -6.04 27.35
CA ASP A 455 -15.36 -5.58 28.73
C ASP A 455 -13.89 -5.69 29.21
N ASP A 456 -13.54 -4.91 30.22
CA ASP A 456 -12.19 -4.85 30.82
C ASP A 456 -11.68 -6.23 31.27
N GLU A 457 -12.56 -7.14 31.70
CA GLU A 457 -12.20 -8.50 32.12
C GLU A 457 -11.65 -9.34 30.95
N ILE A 458 -12.19 -9.15 29.75
CA ILE A 458 -11.70 -9.80 28.53
C ILE A 458 -10.41 -9.13 28.05
N LEU A 459 -10.42 -7.78 27.97
CA LEU A 459 -9.27 -7.01 27.52
C LEU A 459 -8.01 -7.26 28.39
N ALA A 460 -8.19 -7.52 29.68
CA ALA A 460 -7.12 -7.83 30.62
C ALA A 460 -6.38 -9.14 30.33
N GLN A 461 -6.94 -10.03 29.53
CA GLN A 461 -6.35 -11.33 29.15
C GLN A 461 -5.46 -11.24 27.90
N LEU A 462 -5.51 -10.10 27.19
CA LEU A 462 -4.72 -9.83 26.01
C LEU A 462 -3.35 -9.25 26.36
N ASP A 463 -2.37 -9.48 25.52
CA ASP A 463 -1.04 -8.85 25.63
C ASP A 463 -1.08 -7.38 25.23
N TYR A 464 -1.96 -7.03 24.28
CA TYR A 464 -2.17 -5.67 23.78
C TYR A 464 -3.55 -5.55 23.11
N VAL A 465 -4.01 -4.33 22.91
CA VAL A 465 -5.27 -4.01 22.24
C VAL A 465 -5.02 -2.94 21.21
N VAL A 466 -5.39 -3.21 19.95
CA VAL A 466 -5.57 -2.19 18.92
C VAL A 466 -7.04 -1.80 18.94
N THR A 467 -7.37 -0.50 18.91
CA THR A 467 -8.77 -0.07 18.83
C THR A 467 -9.00 0.79 17.60
N SER A 468 -10.10 0.54 16.90
CA SER A 468 -10.36 1.15 15.59
C SER A 468 -11.83 1.55 15.42
N VAL A 469 -12.06 2.49 14.49
CA VAL A 469 -13.41 2.91 14.08
C VAL A 469 -13.75 2.20 12.77
N HIS A 470 -14.75 1.30 12.77
CA HIS A 470 -15.22 0.59 11.58
C HIS A 470 -16.67 0.95 11.17
N SER A 471 -17.35 1.75 11.97
CA SER A 471 -18.74 2.11 11.73
C SER A 471 -19.01 3.57 12.04
N VAL A 472 -20.14 4.10 11.53
CA VAL A 472 -20.63 5.46 11.84
C VAL A 472 -19.56 6.53 11.51
N PHE A 473 -19.01 6.48 10.30
CA PHE A 473 -17.96 7.40 9.81
C PHE A 473 -18.46 8.85 9.60
N ASN A 474 -19.77 9.09 9.65
CA ASN A 474 -20.41 10.37 9.33
C ASN A 474 -20.72 11.24 10.57
N LEU A 475 -20.03 11.02 11.68
CA LEU A 475 -20.10 11.89 12.84
C LEU A 475 -19.44 13.25 12.54
N GLY A 476 -19.87 14.28 13.26
CA GLY A 476 -19.17 15.55 13.27
C GLY A 476 -17.76 15.43 13.89
N GLU A 477 -16.87 16.38 13.56
CA GLU A 477 -15.49 16.38 14.03
C GLU A 477 -15.38 16.26 15.56
N ALA A 478 -16.16 17.07 16.30
CA ALA A 478 -16.15 17.04 17.76
C ALA A 478 -16.63 15.70 18.32
N GLU A 479 -17.73 15.15 17.78
CA GLU A 479 -18.27 13.86 18.24
C GLU A 479 -17.30 12.70 17.93
N MET A 480 -16.67 12.69 16.76
CA MET A 480 -15.71 11.65 16.39
C MET A 480 -14.45 11.75 17.25
N THR A 481 -13.98 12.96 17.51
CA THR A 481 -12.82 13.22 18.37
C THR A 481 -13.08 12.75 19.80
N GLU A 482 -14.23 13.09 20.40
CA GLU A 482 -14.62 12.65 21.73
C GLU A 482 -14.75 11.12 21.82
N ARG A 483 -15.36 10.49 20.81
CA ARG A 483 -15.47 9.03 20.66
C ARG A 483 -14.12 8.34 20.76
N ILE A 484 -13.13 8.83 20.01
CA ILE A 484 -11.79 8.25 19.96
C ILE A 484 -11.05 8.51 21.28
N ILE A 485 -11.09 9.76 21.79
CA ILE A 485 -10.42 10.12 23.04
C ILE A 485 -10.94 9.29 24.21
N LYS A 486 -12.25 9.05 24.28
CA LYS A 486 -12.83 8.18 25.31
C LYS A 486 -12.32 6.75 25.21
N ALA A 487 -12.26 6.19 23.98
CA ALA A 487 -11.79 4.84 23.77
C ALA A 487 -10.30 4.67 24.17
N ILE A 488 -9.40 5.58 23.72
CA ILE A 488 -7.98 5.51 24.06
C ILE A 488 -7.69 5.83 25.53
N GLY A 489 -8.65 6.41 26.24
CA GLY A 489 -8.63 6.59 27.69
C GLY A 489 -8.73 5.28 28.48
N ASN A 490 -9.23 4.19 27.87
CA ASN A 490 -9.28 2.90 28.52
C ASN A 490 -7.87 2.35 28.77
N ARG A 491 -7.62 1.87 29.98
CA ARG A 491 -6.30 1.39 30.43
C ARG A 491 -5.75 0.19 29.65
N HIS A 492 -6.59 -0.59 29.00
CA HIS A 492 -6.20 -1.78 28.23
C HIS A 492 -5.87 -1.45 26.77
N VAL A 493 -6.33 -0.30 26.25
CA VAL A 493 -6.04 0.10 24.86
C VAL A 493 -4.57 0.49 24.73
N THR A 494 -3.82 -0.30 23.98
CA THR A 494 -2.39 -0.10 23.75
C THR A 494 -2.13 0.78 22.55
N MET A 495 -2.89 0.56 21.46
CA MET A 495 -2.70 1.22 20.16
C MET A 495 -4.02 1.74 19.61
N LEU A 496 -3.96 2.89 18.94
CA LEU A 496 -5.05 3.40 18.11
C LEU A 496 -4.74 3.03 16.66
N GLY A 497 -5.57 2.17 16.06
CA GLY A 497 -5.45 1.69 14.69
C GLY A 497 -5.94 2.73 13.67
N HIS A 498 -5.41 2.73 12.47
CA HIS A 498 -5.77 3.55 11.27
C HIS A 498 -6.69 4.74 11.57
N LEU A 499 -6.13 5.71 12.30
CA LEU A 499 -6.80 6.82 13.01
C LEU A 499 -7.90 7.53 12.22
N THR A 500 -7.78 7.67 10.90
CA THR A 500 -8.74 8.43 10.09
C THR A 500 -9.71 7.55 9.31
N GLY A 501 -9.50 6.25 9.29
CA GLY A 501 -10.28 5.30 8.50
C GLY A 501 -10.24 5.56 6.99
N ARG A 502 -9.28 6.35 6.50
CA ARG A 502 -9.14 6.67 5.07
C ARG A 502 -8.81 5.43 4.24
N LEU A 503 -9.26 5.46 2.97
CA LEU A 503 -8.78 4.57 1.93
C LEU A 503 -8.33 5.43 0.75
N LEU A 504 -7.04 5.45 0.49
CA LEU A 504 -6.43 6.30 -0.55
C LEU A 504 -7.12 6.07 -1.90
N LEU A 505 -7.51 7.17 -2.56
CA LEU A 505 -8.22 7.22 -3.83
C LEU A 505 -9.65 6.60 -3.82
N GLN A 506 -10.16 6.16 -2.64
CA GLN A 506 -11.48 5.52 -2.51
C GLN A 506 -12.38 6.12 -1.44
N ARG A 507 -11.83 6.45 -0.28
CA ARG A 507 -12.59 7.01 0.85
C ARG A 507 -11.78 8.07 1.57
N GLU A 508 -12.31 9.28 1.59
CA GLU A 508 -11.72 10.37 2.38
C GLU A 508 -11.70 10.03 3.87
N PRO A 509 -10.76 10.60 4.63
CA PRO A 509 -10.75 10.48 6.08
C PRO A 509 -12.07 11.04 6.66
N TYR A 510 -12.55 10.44 7.74
CA TYR A 510 -13.62 11.08 8.51
C TYR A 510 -13.08 12.32 9.23
N ALA A 511 -13.99 13.25 9.57
CA ALA A 511 -13.63 14.45 10.28
C ALA A 511 -13.19 14.11 11.72
N VAL A 512 -11.99 14.52 12.12
CA VAL A 512 -11.41 14.32 13.46
C VAL A 512 -10.36 15.39 13.74
N ASP A 513 -10.32 15.92 14.95
CA ASP A 513 -9.25 16.80 15.42
C ASP A 513 -8.02 15.96 15.79
N HIS A 514 -7.09 15.86 14.84
CA HIS A 514 -5.84 15.11 15.00
C HIS A 514 -5.00 15.62 16.17
N ALA A 515 -4.97 16.95 16.38
CA ALA A 515 -4.15 17.53 17.45
C ALA A 515 -4.69 17.11 18.82
N ALA A 516 -6.01 17.17 19.02
CA ALA A 516 -6.65 16.73 20.25
C ALA A 516 -6.45 15.23 20.52
N VAL A 517 -6.56 14.38 19.47
CA VAL A 517 -6.30 12.94 19.61
C VAL A 517 -4.83 12.66 19.94
N ILE A 518 -3.88 13.36 19.30
CA ILE A 518 -2.45 13.24 19.59
C ILE A 518 -2.15 13.66 21.04
N GLU A 519 -2.75 14.74 21.53
CA GLU A 519 -2.59 15.18 22.93
C GLU A 519 -3.16 14.16 23.92
N ALA A 520 -4.33 13.61 23.62
CA ALA A 520 -4.92 12.55 24.45
C ALA A 520 -4.06 11.28 24.42
N ALA A 521 -3.51 10.89 23.28
CA ALA A 521 -2.60 9.76 23.15
C ALA A 521 -1.31 9.96 23.95
N ALA A 522 -0.76 11.19 23.94
CA ALA A 522 0.39 11.55 24.79
C ALA A 522 0.07 11.44 26.29
N ALA A 523 -1.09 11.93 26.71
CA ALA A 523 -1.53 11.88 28.10
C ALA A 523 -1.79 10.47 28.60
N THR A 524 -2.43 9.62 27.78
CA THR A 524 -2.77 8.23 28.10
C THR A 524 -1.61 7.26 27.88
N GLY A 525 -0.57 7.66 27.13
CA GLY A 525 0.53 6.78 26.68
C GLY A 525 0.07 5.78 25.62
N THR A 526 -0.99 6.10 24.86
CA THR A 526 -1.45 5.29 23.73
C THR A 526 -0.49 5.47 22.56
N ILE A 527 -0.12 4.36 21.94
CA ILE A 527 0.67 4.35 20.71
C ILE A 527 -0.28 4.64 19.55
N ILE A 528 0.14 5.48 18.60
CA ILE A 528 -0.63 5.65 17.36
C ILE A 528 -0.04 4.75 16.29
N GLU A 529 -0.91 4.02 15.63
CA GLU A 529 -0.54 3.21 14.48
C GLU A 529 -0.19 4.07 13.27
N LEU A 530 0.89 3.71 12.58
CA LEU A 530 1.07 3.99 11.18
C LEU A 530 0.70 2.72 10.42
N ASN A 531 -0.54 2.66 9.95
CA ASN A 531 -1.03 1.55 9.15
C ASN A 531 -0.28 1.53 7.81
N ALA A 532 0.50 0.49 7.59
CA ALA A 532 1.38 0.36 6.43
C ALA A 532 0.69 -0.23 5.20
N ASN A 533 -0.60 -0.60 5.31
CA ASN A 533 -1.36 -1.04 4.15
C ASN A 533 -1.36 0.07 3.09
N PRO A 534 -0.90 -0.20 1.86
CA PRO A 534 -0.77 0.83 0.83
C PRO A 534 -2.12 1.42 0.37
N ARG A 535 -3.23 0.83 0.79
CA ARG A 535 -4.56 1.43 0.62
C ARG A 535 -4.86 2.51 1.67
N ARG A 536 -4.13 2.52 2.81
CA ARG A 536 -4.39 3.42 3.95
C ARG A 536 -3.26 4.43 4.17
N LEU A 537 -2.05 3.95 4.52
CA LEU A 537 -0.91 4.74 4.98
C LEU A 537 -1.34 5.79 6.01
N ASP A 538 -2.07 5.34 7.03
CA ASP A 538 -2.77 6.12 8.04
C ASP A 538 -2.12 5.90 9.43
N MET A 539 -1.79 6.86 10.15
CA MET A 539 -2.00 8.31 10.11
C MET A 539 -1.15 9.00 9.04
N ASP A 540 -1.70 10.07 8.47
CA ASP A 540 -1.02 10.89 7.46
C ASP A 540 0.35 11.39 7.97
N TRP A 541 1.38 11.32 7.10
CA TRP A 541 2.75 11.65 7.44
C TRP A 541 2.94 13.08 7.97
N ARG A 542 2.07 14.03 7.64
CA ARG A 542 2.13 15.44 8.08
C ARG A 542 1.89 15.61 9.57
N TRP A 543 1.24 14.66 10.22
CA TRP A 543 0.92 14.72 11.65
C TRP A 543 2.01 14.12 12.55
N TRP A 544 2.93 13.33 11.98
CA TRP A 544 3.98 12.68 12.77
C TRP A 544 4.96 13.65 13.44
N PRO A 545 5.37 14.81 12.83
CA PRO A 545 6.20 15.78 13.55
C PRO A 545 5.53 16.31 14.83
N LEU A 546 4.21 16.55 14.79
CA LEU A 546 3.46 16.93 15.98
C LEU A 546 3.40 15.79 17.01
N ALA A 547 3.05 14.57 16.60
CA ALA A 547 2.99 13.41 17.47
C ALA A 547 4.34 13.16 18.17
N LYS A 548 5.44 13.20 17.44
CA LYS A 548 6.80 13.11 17.95
C LYS A 548 7.12 14.20 18.96
N SER A 549 6.77 15.45 18.69
CA SER A 549 7.01 16.59 19.59
C SER A 549 6.26 16.45 20.94
N LYS A 550 5.13 15.72 20.94
CA LYS A 550 4.34 15.40 22.14
C LYS A 550 4.78 14.09 22.82
N GLY A 551 5.81 13.41 22.28
CA GLY A 551 6.32 12.15 22.82
C GLY A 551 5.46 10.92 22.51
N VAL A 552 4.48 11.04 21.60
CA VAL A 552 3.67 9.90 21.15
C VAL A 552 4.54 8.95 20.33
N LYS A 553 4.44 7.66 20.61
CA LYS A 553 5.15 6.62 19.87
C LYS A 553 4.32 6.11 18.70
N CYS A 554 5.03 5.69 17.66
CA CYS A 554 4.49 5.08 16.46
C CYS A 554 4.60 3.56 16.52
N ALA A 555 3.60 2.82 16.03
CA ALA A 555 3.73 1.42 15.64
C ALA A 555 3.47 1.30 14.14
N ILE A 556 4.43 0.77 13.39
CA ILE A 556 4.26 0.52 11.94
C ILE A 556 3.68 -0.88 11.78
N ASN A 557 2.42 -0.98 11.36
CA ASN A 557 1.70 -2.25 11.25
C ASN A 557 1.12 -2.42 9.83
N PRO A 558 1.19 -3.63 9.25
CA PRO A 558 0.76 -3.85 7.87
C PRO A 558 -0.75 -3.99 7.71
N ASP A 559 -1.49 -4.26 8.80
CA ASP A 559 -2.92 -4.63 8.73
C ASP A 559 -3.07 -5.82 7.77
N ALA A 560 -2.23 -6.85 8.01
CA ALA A 560 -2.05 -7.95 7.08
C ALA A 560 -3.13 -9.00 7.26
N HIS A 561 -3.80 -9.35 6.17
CA HIS A 561 -4.81 -10.39 6.07
C HIS A 561 -4.29 -11.63 5.31
N HIS A 562 -3.03 -11.59 4.87
CA HIS A 562 -2.34 -12.67 4.19
C HIS A 562 -0.83 -12.57 4.46
N THR A 563 -0.11 -13.68 4.41
CA THR A 563 1.34 -13.74 4.67
C THR A 563 2.14 -12.76 3.83
N SER A 564 1.81 -12.62 2.53
CA SER A 564 2.49 -11.70 1.62
C SER A 564 2.34 -10.21 2.02
N GLN A 565 1.30 -9.87 2.77
CA GLN A 565 1.02 -8.49 3.16
C GLN A 565 1.86 -8.03 4.36
N ILE A 566 2.54 -8.92 5.07
CA ILE A 566 3.52 -8.52 6.11
C ILE A 566 4.60 -7.63 5.48
N GLN A 567 4.94 -7.83 4.22
CA GLN A 567 5.89 -7.00 3.46
C GLN A 567 5.40 -5.56 3.24
N PHE A 568 4.14 -5.23 3.52
CA PHE A 568 3.65 -3.84 3.47
C PHE A 568 4.37 -2.92 4.47
N LEU A 569 5.03 -3.48 5.47
CA LEU A 569 5.90 -2.74 6.38
C LEU A 569 6.85 -1.77 5.66
N LYS A 570 7.34 -2.11 4.47
CA LYS A 570 8.20 -1.23 3.65
C LYS A 570 7.52 0.08 3.25
N PHE A 571 6.20 0.07 3.00
CA PHE A 571 5.44 1.27 2.67
C PHE A 571 5.21 2.14 3.92
N GLY A 572 4.94 1.50 5.05
CA GLY A 572 4.85 2.18 6.34
C GLY A 572 6.16 2.86 6.72
N VAL A 573 7.30 2.19 6.53
CA VAL A 573 8.62 2.81 6.75
C VAL A 573 8.82 4.01 5.83
N GLY A 574 8.46 3.92 4.55
CA GLY A 574 8.53 5.07 3.63
C GLY A 574 7.71 6.28 4.12
N THR A 575 6.50 6.03 4.64
CA THR A 575 5.64 7.06 5.23
C THR A 575 6.22 7.60 6.56
N ALA A 576 6.79 6.73 7.39
CA ALA A 576 7.46 7.11 8.64
C ALA A 576 8.67 8.02 8.39
N ARG A 577 9.51 7.69 7.38
CA ARG A 577 10.64 8.52 6.94
C ARG A 577 10.15 9.90 6.50
N LYS A 578 9.07 9.95 5.72
CA LYS A 578 8.42 11.19 5.29
C LYS A 578 7.88 12.00 6.48
N GLY A 579 7.43 11.33 7.53
CA GLY A 579 6.99 11.90 8.80
C GLY A 579 8.14 12.23 9.78
N TRP A 580 9.41 12.23 9.35
CA TRP A 580 10.59 12.57 10.17
C TRP A 580 10.85 11.60 11.32
N LEU A 581 10.33 10.36 11.27
CA LEU A 581 10.49 9.39 12.32
C LEU A 581 11.86 8.71 12.27
N THR A 582 12.40 8.52 13.46
CA THR A 582 13.65 7.78 13.70
C THR A 582 13.32 6.39 14.27
N ARG A 583 14.33 5.54 14.39
CA ARG A 583 14.22 4.26 15.08
C ARG A 583 13.61 4.39 16.48
N ASP A 584 13.97 5.44 17.23
CA ASP A 584 13.55 5.60 18.62
C ASP A 584 12.10 6.06 18.77
N ASP A 585 11.50 6.58 17.70
CA ASP A 585 10.11 7.02 17.66
C ASP A 585 9.15 5.83 17.42
N VAL A 586 9.66 4.70 16.91
CA VAL A 586 8.87 3.53 16.49
C VAL A 586 9.06 2.36 17.45
N VAL A 587 7.96 1.89 18.06
CA VAL A 587 8.02 0.84 19.11
C VAL A 587 8.45 -0.52 18.57
N ASN A 588 8.04 -0.88 17.37
CA ASN A 588 8.36 -2.18 16.78
C ASN A 588 9.77 -2.27 16.17
N THR A 589 10.64 -1.31 16.49
CA THR A 589 12.11 -1.44 16.36
C THR A 589 12.76 -2.03 17.63
N GLN A 590 12.00 -2.15 18.72
CA GLN A 590 12.50 -2.68 19.96
C GLN A 590 12.67 -4.20 19.86
N PRO A 591 13.75 -4.77 20.42
CA PRO A 591 13.91 -6.22 20.50
C PRO A 591 12.87 -6.85 21.44
N LEU A 592 12.63 -8.16 21.28
CA LEU A 592 11.57 -8.91 21.97
C LEU A 592 11.49 -8.59 23.47
N GLY A 593 12.58 -8.71 24.23
CA GLY A 593 12.56 -8.48 25.68
C GLY A 593 12.23 -7.04 26.12
N LYS A 594 12.38 -6.05 25.21
CA LYS A 594 12.01 -4.65 25.51
C LYS A 594 10.58 -4.35 25.12
N ILE A 595 10.09 -4.90 23.99
CA ILE A 595 8.72 -4.64 23.54
C ILE A 595 7.69 -5.18 24.54
N GLU A 596 7.96 -6.31 25.18
CA GLU A 596 7.10 -6.85 26.24
C GLU A 596 6.89 -5.84 27.38
N ALA A 597 7.97 -5.16 27.80
CA ALA A 597 7.87 -4.12 28.82
C ALA A 597 7.09 -2.88 28.34
N VAL A 598 7.21 -2.52 27.06
CA VAL A 598 6.44 -1.40 26.46
C VAL A 598 4.95 -1.71 26.46
N LEU A 599 4.55 -2.92 26.05
CA LEU A 599 3.14 -3.33 26.03
C LEU A 599 2.56 -3.39 27.45
N ALA A 600 3.31 -3.94 28.41
CA ALA A 600 2.88 -4.04 29.80
C ALA A 600 2.81 -2.69 30.54
N ALA A 601 3.57 -1.68 30.12
CA ALA A 601 3.67 -0.40 30.81
C ALA A 601 2.34 0.35 30.91
N LYS A 602 1.49 0.26 29.90
CA LYS A 602 0.19 0.94 29.88
C LYS A 602 -0.80 0.30 30.87
N THR A 603 -0.89 -1.00 30.89
CA THR A 603 -1.74 -1.75 31.84
C THR A 603 -1.37 -1.46 33.30
N GLN A 604 -0.07 -1.19 33.57
CA GLN A 604 0.41 -0.84 34.93
C GLN A 604 0.11 0.60 35.34
N ARG A 605 0.07 1.56 34.37
CA ARG A 605 -0.29 2.97 34.66
C ARG A 605 -1.72 3.09 35.16
N GLY A 606 -2.65 2.34 34.57
CA GLY A 606 -4.05 2.30 35.01
C GLY A 606 -4.30 1.68 36.39
N LYS A 607 -3.29 1.00 36.99
CA LYS A 607 -3.39 0.49 38.36
C LYS A 607 -2.94 1.51 39.43
N LYS A 608 -2.31 2.62 39.01
CA LYS A 608 -1.80 3.68 39.92
C LYS A 608 -2.65 4.96 39.89
N ALA A 609 -3.61 5.07 39.01
CA ALA A 609 -4.63 6.13 38.95
C ALA A 609 -5.98 5.62 39.51
#